data_0dabc4c1c4eebea430bb3161e2225d80
#
_entry.id   0dabc4c1c4eebea430bb3161e2225d80
#
_cell.length_a   1.000
_cell.length_b   1.000
_cell.length_c   1.000
_cell.angle_alpha   90.00
_cell.angle_beta   90.00
_cell.angle_gamma   90.00
#
_symmetry.space_group_name_H-M   'P 1'
#
loop_
_entity.id
_entity.type
_entity.pdbx_description
1 polymer ?
#
loop_
_entity_poly.entity_id
_entity_poly.type
_entity_poly.pdbx_seq_one_letter_code
_entity_poly.pdbx_strand_id
1 'polypeptide(L)'
;MEKYYNDAIIGNQNILASFTKHGEILRLLYPTRDYKQMIDFFRVGLKINDSRLVYLHEDINNIYMQQYEEDTNILNTEILNTYFNLKVIQTDYASIKENVLVRKYKFTNENTIDLN
;
A
#
# COMPACT_ATOMS: atom_id res chain seq x y z
N MET A 1 6.84 8.94 -12.99
CA MET A 1 5.53 8.80 -13.65
C MET A 1 4.96 7.39 -13.62
N GLU A 2 5.78 6.36 -13.62
CA GLU A 2 5.31 4.97 -13.54
C GLU A 2 4.43 4.70 -12.31
N LYS A 3 4.67 5.38 -11.19
CA LYS A 3 3.88 5.16 -9.99
C LYS A 3 2.40 5.55 -10.13
N TYR A 4 2.04 6.27 -11.17
CA TYR A 4 0.65 6.68 -11.39
C TYR A 4 -0.12 5.76 -12.33
N TYR A 5 0.50 4.69 -12.80
CA TYR A 5 -0.20 3.69 -13.58
C TYR A 5 -0.90 2.69 -12.66
N ASN A 6 -1.99 2.13 -13.16
CA ASN A 6 -2.71 1.06 -12.46
C ASN A 6 -1.96 -0.25 -12.64
N ASP A 7 -1.09 -0.59 -11.71
CA ASP A 7 -0.27 -1.81 -11.78
C ASP A 7 -0.93 -3.01 -11.11
N ALA A 8 -1.86 -2.77 -10.18
CA ALA A 8 -2.57 -3.85 -9.51
C ALA A 8 -4.00 -3.43 -9.21
N ILE A 9 -4.89 -4.41 -9.18
CA ILE A 9 -6.32 -4.19 -8.95
C ILE A 9 -6.82 -5.27 -7.98
N ILE A 10 -7.58 -4.85 -6.97
CA ILE A 10 -8.32 -5.76 -6.10
C ILE A 10 -9.75 -5.27 -5.97
N GLY A 11 -10.66 -6.18 -5.67
CA GLY A 11 -12.04 -5.79 -5.50
C GLY A 11 -12.96 -6.97 -5.20
N ASN A 12 -14.23 -6.63 -5.04
CA ASN A 12 -15.33 -7.58 -4.94
C ASN A 12 -16.43 -7.12 -5.91
N GLN A 13 -17.66 -7.57 -5.70
CA GLN A 13 -18.78 -7.22 -6.58
C GLN A 13 -19.06 -5.72 -6.64
N ASN A 14 -18.82 -5.00 -5.55
CA ASN A 14 -19.24 -3.62 -5.42
C ASN A 14 -18.11 -2.61 -5.28
N ILE A 15 -16.93 -3.06 -4.89
CA ILE A 15 -15.79 -2.18 -4.65
C ILE A 15 -14.61 -2.58 -5.53
N LEU A 16 -13.96 -1.58 -6.09
CA LEU A 16 -12.77 -1.76 -6.91
C LEU A 16 -11.71 -0.77 -6.47
N ALA A 17 -10.52 -1.28 -6.19
CA ALA A 17 -9.37 -0.45 -5.86
C ALA A 17 -8.22 -0.76 -6.81
N SER A 18 -7.55 0.28 -7.28
CA SER A 18 -6.34 0.13 -8.08
C SER A 18 -5.15 0.73 -7.35
N PHE A 19 -3.98 0.17 -7.61
CA PHE A 19 -2.74 0.51 -6.91
C PHE A 19 -1.63 0.77 -7.91
N THR A 20 -0.71 1.65 -7.52
CA THR A 20 0.56 1.80 -8.21
C THR A 20 1.48 0.62 -7.82
N LYS A 21 2.56 0.45 -8.54
CA LYS A 21 3.55 -0.58 -8.19
C LYS A 21 4.25 -0.35 -6.85
N HIS A 22 4.09 0.84 -6.29
CA HIS A 22 4.59 1.18 -4.94
C HIS A 22 3.56 0.87 -3.85
N GLY A 23 2.37 0.37 -4.21
CA GLY A 23 1.31 0.06 -3.26
C GLY A 23 0.47 1.26 -2.86
N GLU A 24 0.62 2.41 -3.50
CA GLU A 24 -0.21 3.57 -3.26
C GLU A 24 -1.59 3.35 -3.88
N ILE A 25 -2.65 3.64 -3.14
CA ILE A 25 -4.01 3.58 -3.69
C ILE A 25 -4.17 4.69 -4.71
N LEU A 26 -4.44 4.31 -5.94
CA LEU A 26 -4.66 5.27 -7.02
C LEU A 26 -6.13 5.59 -7.19
N ARG A 27 -6.99 4.59 -7.11
CA ARG A 27 -8.44 4.75 -7.26
C ARG A 27 -9.18 3.81 -6.31
N LEU A 28 -10.29 4.30 -5.81
CA LEU A 28 -11.26 3.49 -5.05
C LEU A 28 -12.65 3.83 -5.54
N LEU A 29 -13.34 2.87 -6.13
CA LEU A 29 -14.65 3.04 -6.75
C LEU A 29 -15.69 2.22 -6.00
N TYR A 30 -16.83 2.83 -5.74
CA TYR A 30 -17.96 2.22 -5.03
C TYR A 30 -19.26 2.94 -5.41
N PRO A 31 -20.38 2.25 -5.58
CA PRO A 31 -20.60 0.81 -5.42
C PRO A 31 -20.21 -0.03 -6.62
N THR A 32 -19.85 0.58 -7.73
CA THR A 32 -19.34 -0.10 -8.92
C THR A 32 -18.21 0.72 -9.54
N ARG A 33 -17.49 0.11 -10.48
CA ARG A 33 -16.43 0.80 -11.22
C ARG A 33 -16.90 1.98 -12.06
N ASP A 34 -18.23 2.09 -12.30
CA ASP A 34 -18.81 3.15 -13.10
C ASP A 34 -19.17 4.39 -12.28
N TYR A 35 -19.03 4.32 -10.96
CA TYR A 35 -19.32 5.42 -10.06
C TYR A 35 -18.09 6.27 -9.80
N LYS A 36 -18.33 7.39 -9.10
CA LYS A 36 -17.26 8.34 -8.80
C LYS A 36 -16.20 7.72 -7.92
N GLN A 37 -14.98 8.19 -8.08
CA GLN A 37 -13.88 7.85 -7.21
C GLN A 37 -14.13 8.34 -5.79
N MET A 38 -13.90 7.46 -4.81
CA MET A 38 -14.15 7.74 -3.40
C MET A 38 -12.93 8.33 -2.69
N ILE A 39 -11.74 8.15 -3.25
CA ILE A 39 -10.49 8.65 -2.66
C ILE A 39 -9.71 9.39 -3.74
N ASP A 40 -9.45 10.68 -3.49
CA ASP A 40 -8.58 11.47 -4.36
C ASP A 40 -7.12 11.36 -3.94
N PHE A 41 -6.90 11.19 -2.64
CA PHE A 41 -5.55 11.30 -2.09
C PHE A 41 -5.46 10.51 -0.79
N PHE A 42 -4.46 9.65 -0.72
CA PHE A 42 -4.20 8.87 0.49
C PHE A 42 -2.70 8.64 0.64
N ARG A 43 -2.15 9.08 1.76
CA ARG A 43 -0.73 8.89 2.08
C ARG A 43 -0.54 8.37 3.49
N VAL A 44 0.50 7.59 3.67
CA VAL A 44 0.96 7.15 4.98
C VAL A 44 2.34 7.73 5.21
N GLY A 45 2.48 8.48 6.29
CA GLY A 45 3.75 9.08 6.70
C GLY A 45 4.32 8.41 7.92
N LEU A 46 5.63 8.30 7.97
CA LEU A 46 6.36 7.77 9.11
C LEU A 46 7.35 8.81 9.63
N LYS A 47 7.42 8.92 10.94
CA LYS A 47 8.43 9.74 11.60
C LYS A 47 9.22 8.85 12.55
N ILE A 48 10.48 8.64 12.25
CA ILE A 48 11.34 7.68 12.95
C ILE A 48 12.42 8.45 13.69
N ASN A 49 12.53 8.21 15.02
CA ASN A 49 13.56 8.81 15.88
C ASN A 49 13.62 10.34 15.76
N ASP A 50 12.45 11.00 15.70
CA ASP A 50 12.35 12.46 15.53
C ASP A 50 12.99 13.00 14.26
N SER A 51 13.17 12.15 13.27
CA SER A 51 13.66 12.55 11.95
C SER A 51 12.59 13.29 11.16
N ARG A 52 12.91 13.65 9.93
CA ARG A 52 11.92 14.19 9.00
C ARG A 52 10.80 13.18 8.72
N LEU A 53 9.64 13.70 8.34
CA LEU A 53 8.53 12.86 7.90
C LEU A 53 8.89 12.18 6.57
N VAL A 54 8.66 10.87 6.50
CA VAL A 54 8.90 10.06 5.32
C VAL A 54 7.59 9.47 4.85
N TYR A 55 7.23 9.66 3.58
CA TYR A 55 6.04 9.04 3.02
C TYR A 55 6.35 7.64 2.51
N LEU A 56 5.52 6.69 2.94
CA LEU A 56 5.75 5.27 2.73
C LEU A 56 5.85 4.88 1.25
N HIS A 57 5.18 5.59 0.37
CA HIS A 57 5.12 5.25 -1.05
C HIS A 57 5.96 6.18 -1.95
N GLU A 58 6.71 7.08 -1.38
CA GLU A 58 7.42 8.12 -2.16
C GLU A 58 8.90 8.30 -1.83
N ASP A 59 9.37 7.74 -0.72
CA ASP A 59 10.75 7.98 -0.29
C ASP A 59 11.74 7.40 -1.29
N ILE A 60 12.74 8.20 -1.64
CA ILE A 60 13.79 7.81 -2.58
C ILE A 60 14.61 6.60 -2.09
N ASN A 61 14.65 6.38 -0.78
CA ASN A 61 15.39 5.27 -0.17
C ASN A 61 14.57 3.98 -0.11
N ASN A 62 13.37 3.97 -0.65
CA ASN A 62 12.53 2.78 -0.66
C ASN A 62 12.81 1.90 -1.87
N ILE A 63 12.78 0.59 -1.62
CA ILE A 63 12.76 -0.44 -2.65
C ILE A 63 11.44 -1.16 -2.53
N TYR A 64 10.73 -1.36 -3.64
CA TYR A 64 9.40 -1.93 -3.66
C TYR A 64 9.38 -3.28 -4.38
N MET A 65 8.60 -4.21 -3.83
CA MET A 65 8.30 -5.49 -4.48
C MET A 65 6.82 -5.79 -4.26
N GLN A 66 6.06 -5.92 -5.34
CA GLN A 66 4.61 -6.10 -5.28
C GLN A 66 4.21 -7.38 -5.99
N GLN A 67 3.38 -8.18 -5.34
CA GLN A 67 2.85 -9.40 -5.92
C GLN A 67 1.56 -9.83 -5.23
N TYR A 68 0.72 -10.56 -5.95
CA TYR A 68 -0.43 -11.23 -5.34
C TYR A 68 0.03 -12.49 -4.62
N GLU A 69 -0.67 -12.83 -3.53
CA GLU A 69 -0.51 -14.16 -2.95
C GLU A 69 -1.03 -15.20 -3.95
N GLU A 70 -0.39 -16.35 -3.97
CA GLU A 70 -0.72 -17.41 -4.92
C GLU A 70 -2.21 -17.77 -4.86
N ASP A 71 -2.85 -17.78 -6.04
CA ASP A 71 -4.27 -18.12 -6.21
C ASP A 71 -5.25 -17.26 -5.40
N THR A 72 -4.88 -16.02 -5.09
CA THR A 72 -5.74 -15.12 -4.32
C THR A 72 -5.81 -13.73 -4.94
N ASN A 73 -6.75 -12.92 -4.42
CA ASN A 73 -6.85 -11.49 -4.71
C ASN A 73 -6.19 -10.64 -3.62
N ILE A 74 -5.31 -11.25 -2.84
CA ILE A 74 -4.57 -10.54 -1.78
C ILE A 74 -3.28 -10.01 -2.37
N LEU A 75 -3.11 -8.70 -2.28
CA LEU A 75 -1.95 -7.99 -2.83
C LEU A 75 -0.97 -7.67 -1.71
N ASN A 76 0.25 -8.14 -1.84
CA ASN A 76 1.33 -7.79 -0.92
C ASN A 76 2.31 -6.84 -1.59
N THR A 77 2.60 -5.75 -0.92
CA THR A 77 3.64 -4.80 -1.32
C THR A 77 4.68 -4.76 -0.22
N GLU A 78 5.88 -5.22 -0.54
CA GLU A 78 7.01 -5.13 0.38
C GLU A 78 7.77 -3.84 0.10
N ILE A 79 8.02 -3.08 1.15
CA ILE A 79 8.74 -1.81 1.08
C ILE A 79 9.93 -1.91 2.01
N LEU A 80 11.13 -1.81 1.45
CA LEU A 80 12.37 -1.77 2.22
C LEU A 80 12.94 -0.36 2.17
N ASN A 81 12.97 0.31 3.32
CA ASN A 81 13.64 1.61 3.42
C ASN A 81 15.09 1.39 3.81
N THR A 82 16.01 1.70 2.90
CA THR A 82 17.43 1.43 3.09
C THR A 82 18.10 2.42 4.03
N TYR A 83 17.53 3.61 4.20
CA TYR A 83 18.09 4.61 5.11
C TYR A 83 17.87 4.22 6.57
N PHE A 84 16.62 3.84 6.92
CA PHE A 84 16.28 3.44 8.29
C PHE A 84 16.45 1.94 8.52
N ASN A 85 16.75 1.18 7.47
CA ASN A 85 16.80 -0.27 7.50
C ASN A 85 15.51 -0.85 8.11
N LEU A 86 14.40 -0.37 7.57
CA LEU A 86 13.04 -0.72 8.00
C LEU A 86 12.34 -1.45 6.87
N LYS A 87 11.73 -2.58 7.19
CA LYS A 87 10.95 -3.36 6.24
C LYS A 87 9.46 -3.21 6.57
N VAL A 88 8.65 -2.92 5.57
CA VAL A 88 7.21 -2.85 5.72
C VAL A 88 6.58 -3.81 4.73
N ILE A 89 5.67 -4.66 5.22
CA ILE A 89 4.83 -5.47 4.35
C ILE A 89 3.42 -4.93 4.44
N GLN A 90 2.92 -4.42 3.32
CA GLN A 90 1.57 -3.90 3.17
C GLN A 90 0.73 -4.96 2.47
N THR A 91 -0.37 -5.36 3.10
CA THR A 91 -1.28 -6.36 2.57
C THR A 91 -2.64 -5.72 2.33
N ASP A 92 -3.11 -5.79 1.09
CA ASP A 92 -4.38 -5.22 0.67
C ASP A 92 -5.30 -6.30 0.15
N TYR A 93 -6.56 -6.29 0.61
CA TYR A 93 -7.59 -7.14 0.06
C TYR A 93 -8.99 -6.55 0.29
N ALA A 94 -9.94 -6.96 -0.56
CA ALA A 94 -11.34 -6.62 -0.39
C ALA A 94 -12.08 -7.79 0.25
N SER A 95 -12.95 -7.49 1.21
CA SER A 95 -13.80 -8.52 1.83
C SER A 95 -14.75 -9.13 0.79
N ILE A 96 -14.98 -10.44 0.89
CA ILE A 96 -15.91 -11.14 0.00
C ILE A 96 -17.36 -10.76 0.32
N LYS A 97 -17.67 -10.55 1.59
CA LYS A 97 -19.06 -10.37 2.06
C LYS A 97 -19.44 -8.91 2.29
N GLU A 98 -18.48 -8.04 2.48
CA GLU A 98 -18.73 -6.66 2.86
C GLU A 98 -18.02 -5.71 1.90
N ASN A 99 -18.54 -4.49 1.80
CA ASN A 99 -17.93 -3.46 0.96
C ASN A 99 -16.81 -2.76 1.73
N VAL A 100 -15.76 -3.51 2.02
CA VAL A 100 -14.62 -3.08 2.83
C VAL A 100 -13.32 -3.42 2.11
N LEU A 101 -12.47 -2.42 2.00
CA LEU A 101 -11.07 -2.60 1.60
C LEU A 101 -10.24 -2.65 2.88
N VAL A 102 -9.49 -3.73 3.06
CA VAL A 102 -8.63 -3.91 4.23
C VAL A 102 -7.18 -3.69 3.81
N ARG A 103 -6.48 -2.90 4.59
CA ARG A 103 -5.05 -2.67 4.42
C ARG A 103 -4.34 -2.91 5.75
N LYS A 104 -3.39 -3.83 5.73
CA LYS A 104 -2.58 -4.18 6.90
C LYS A 104 -1.15 -3.77 6.67
N TYR A 105 -0.49 -3.34 7.75
CA TYR A 105 0.92 -3.02 7.74
C TYR A 105 1.65 -3.86 8.76
N LYS A 106 2.75 -4.48 8.35
CA LYS A 106 3.67 -5.16 9.25
C LYS A 106 5.02 -4.47 9.16
N PHE A 107 5.46 -3.88 10.26
CA PHE A 107 6.74 -3.18 10.34
C PHE A 107 7.77 -4.09 11.00
N THR A 108 8.92 -4.20 10.39
CA THR A 108 10.04 -4.97 10.95
C THR A 108 11.27 -4.08 11.00
N ASN A 109 11.81 -3.90 12.21
CA ASN A 109 13.05 -3.18 12.42
C ASN A 109 14.20 -4.14 12.17
N GLU A 110 14.96 -3.90 11.09
CA GLU A 110 16.11 -4.74 10.71
C GLU A 110 17.41 -4.28 11.38
N ASN A 111 17.33 -3.31 12.28
CA ASN A 111 18.50 -2.82 13.02
C ASN A 111 18.70 -3.61 14.32
N THR A 112 19.88 -3.45 14.89
CA THR A 112 20.19 -4.04 16.21
C THR A 112 19.73 -3.16 17.37
N ILE A 113 19.32 -1.91 17.07
CA ILE A 113 18.81 -0.96 18.05
C ILE A 113 17.35 -0.62 17.76
N ASP A 114 16.63 -0.16 18.76
CA ASP A 114 15.22 0.20 18.62
C ASP A 114 15.02 1.46 17.79
N LEU A 115 13.91 1.49 17.05
CA LEU A 115 13.41 2.67 16.34
C LEU A 115 12.15 3.17 17.05
N ASN A 116 12.06 4.47 17.23
CA ASN A 116 10.88 5.11 17.83
C ASN A 116 10.01 5.78 16.79
#